data_901d8bfee48add0f8cb0dcb984885c6d
#
_entry.id   901d8bfee48add0f8cb0dcb984885c6d
#
_cell.length_a   1.000
_cell.length_b   1.000
_cell.length_c   1.000
_cell.angle_alpha   90.00
_cell.angle_beta   90.00
_cell.angle_gamma   90.00
#
_symmetry.space_group_name_H-M   'P 1'
#
loop_
_entity.id
_entity.type
_entity.pdbx_description
1 polymer ?
#
loop_
_entity_poly.entity_id
_entity_poly.type
_entity_poly.pdbx_seq_one_letter_code
_entity_poly.pdbx_strand_id
1 'polypeptide(L)'
;SSDLQSFLITTNIDGGQGWRRSYGANIVYTDWQRDNYYRAVRKVVPDNSRRIALEGDHVTIEQRAKFCHYLSQTQFIDIAPATMRMRMIKSAEEIALIKIGAQVADLGGAACVAAIAEDVPEYDVALAATSAMTREIAKRLPHVELRDTWTWFQSGLNTDGAHHPVTTRRLKQGDILSLNCFPMIAGYYTALERTLFLGQPSDEQLRHWEINCEVHRRGQALIRPGARCCDIAASLNEIYREHD
;
A
#
# COMPACT_ATOMS: atom_id res chain seq x y z
N SER A 1 -14.26 7.52 33.15
CA SER A 1 -14.14 6.87 31.81
C SER A 1 -14.80 7.80 30.82
N SER A 2 -14.04 8.43 29.97
CA SER A 2 -14.59 9.10 28.78
C SER A 2 -15.06 7.98 27.85
N ASP A 3 -16.37 7.85 27.66
CA ASP A 3 -16.93 6.94 26.67
C ASP A 3 -16.55 7.45 25.29
N LEU A 4 -15.47 6.89 24.75
CA LEU A 4 -15.07 7.16 23.37
C LEU A 4 -16.16 6.62 22.44
N GLN A 5 -16.88 7.51 21.78
CA GLN A 5 -17.87 7.14 20.77
C GLN A 5 -17.24 7.17 19.40
N SER A 6 -17.47 6.10 18.65
CA SER A 6 -17.06 6.00 17.24
C SER A 6 -18.28 6.13 16.33
N PHE A 7 -18.17 6.97 15.31
CA PHE A 7 -19.20 7.17 14.29
C PHE A 7 -18.63 6.93 12.91
N LEU A 8 -19.28 6.06 12.13
CA LEU A 8 -19.06 5.97 10.70
C LEU A 8 -20.15 6.79 9.98
N ILE A 9 -19.74 7.76 9.18
CA ILE A 9 -20.65 8.63 8.42
C ILE A 9 -20.54 8.26 6.95
N THR A 10 -21.61 7.69 6.38
CA THR A 10 -21.63 7.17 5.00
C THR A 10 -22.80 7.70 4.22
N THR A 11 -22.69 7.61 2.89
CA THR A 11 -23.81 7.83 2.00
C THR A 11 -24.87 6.73 2.16
N ASN A 12 -26.09 7.00 1.69
CA ASN A 12 -27.19 6.03 1.75
C ASN A 12 -26.86 4.74 0.98
N ILE A 13 -26.13 4.82 -0.13
CA ILE A 13 -25.75 3.66 -0.94
C ILE A 13 -24.80 2.72 -0.20
N ASP A 14 -23.96 3.25 0.69
CA ASP A 14 -22.98 2.48 1.47
C ASP A 14 -23.45 2.10 2.87
N GLY A 15 -24.65 2.54 3.27
CA GLY A 15 -25.18 2.36 4.62
C GLY A 15 -25.21 0.90 5.09
N GLY A 16 -25.59 -0.03 4.20
CA GLY A 16 -25.63 -1.46 4.50
C GLY A 16 -24.24 -2.07 4.71
N GLN A 17 -23.24 -1.62 3.96
CA GLN A 17 -21.85 -2.03 4.13
C GLN A 17 -21.26 -1.44 5.40
N GLY A 18 -21.50 -0.15 5.63
CA GLY A 18 -21.07 0.54 6.84
C GLY A 18 -21.56 -0.18 8.09
N TRP A 19 -22.84 -0.51 8.14
CA TRP A 19 -23.45 -1.22 9.29
C TRP A 19 -22.81 -2.60 9.55
N ARG A 20 -22.47 -3.35 8.49
CA ARG A 20 -21.91 -4.70 8.65
C ARG A 20 -20.42 -4.71 9.01
N ARG A 21 -19.67 -3.67 8.63
CA ARG A 21 -18.19 -3.68 8.64
C ARG A 21 -17.56 -2.62 9.54
N SER A 22 -18.35 -1.72 10.15
CA SER A 22 -17.83 -0.73 11.04
C SER A 22 -18.04 -1.10 12.51
N TYR A 23 -17.23 -0.50 13.34
CA TYR A 23 -17.39 -0.50 14.78
C TYR A 23 -18.02 0.84 15.23
N GLY A 24 -18.97 0.81 16.19
CA GLY A 24 -19.65 2.00 16.70
C GLY A 24 -20.95 2.34 15.98
N ALA A 25 -21.38 3.58 16.08
CA ALA A 25 -22.64 4.04 15.49
C ALA A 25 -22.48 4.42 14.01
N ASN A 26 -23.51 4.13 13.22
CA ASN A 26 -23.57 4.49 11.81
C ASN A 26 -24.52 5.65 11.58
N ILE A 27 -24.05 6.70 10.92
CA ILE A 27 -24.83 7.84 10.48
C ILE A 27 -24.90 7.81 8.96
N VAL A 28 -26.11 7.61 8.44
CA VAL A 28 -26.35 7.56 7.00
C VAL A 28 -26.94 8.89 6.55
N TYR A 29 -26.41 9.48 5.50
CA TYR A 29 -26.98 10.67 4.87
C TYR A 29 -27.37 10.38 3.41
N THR A 30 -28.31 11.20 2.89
CA THR A 30 -28.76 11.12 1.50
C THR A 30 -27.97 12.09 0.61
N ASP A 31 -27.69 11.69 -0.62
CA ASP A 31 -26.86 12.46 -1.57
C ASP A 31 -27.66 13.48 -2.39
N TRP A 32 -28.97 13.48 -2.29
CA TRP A 32 -29.84 14.34 -3.08
C TRP A 32 -29.76 15.85 -2.70
N GLN A 33 -29.12 16.18 -1.59
CA GLN A 33 -28.87 17.57 -1.19
C GLN A 33 -27.38 17.80 -1.00
N ARG A 34 -26.87 18.88 -1.60
CA ARG A 34 -25.48 19.28 -1.48
C ARG A 34 -25.05 19.47 -0.02
N ASP A 35 -23.84 19.08 0.29
CA ASP A 35 -23.21 19.21 1.61
C ASP A 35 -23.86 18.39 2.76
N ASN A 36 -24.71 17.41 2.45
CA ASN A 36 -25.33 16.57 3.47
C ASN A 36 -24.33 15.81 4.34
N TYR A 37 -23.16 15.45 3.79
CA TYR A 37 -22.07 14.90 4.58
C TYR A 37 -21.67 15.80 5.75
N TYR A 38 -21.43 17.08 5.49
CA TYR A 38 -21.02 18.05 6.55
C TYR A 38 -22.15 18.32 7.55
N ARG A 39 -23.39 18.26 7.10
CA ARG A 39 -24.58 18.32 7.98
C ARG A 39 -24.65 17.10 8.88
N ALA A 40 -24.34 15.90 8.38
CA ALA A 40 -24.28 14.68 9.16
C ALA A 40 -23.14 14.73 10.19
N VAL A 41 -21.95 15.19 9.81
CA VAL A 41 -20.84 15.45 10.75
C VAL A 41 -21.28 16.42 11.85
N ARG A 42 -21.95 17.52 11.49
CA ARG A 42 -22.43 18.52 12.47
C ARG A 42 -23.37 17.92 13.51
N LYS A 43 -24.17 16.88 13.17
CA LYS A 43 -25.10 16.23 14.09
C LYS A 43 -24.43 15.43 15.20
N VAL A 44 -23.23 14.91 14.96
CA VAL A 44 -22.48 14.10 15.93
C VAL A 44 -21.45 14.89 16.72
N VAL A 45 -21.10 16.08 16.24
CA VAL A 45 -20.19 16.98 16.96
C VAL A 45 -20.99 17.74 18.04
N PRO A 46 -20.62 17.64 19.34
CA PRO A 46 -21.29 18.38 20.38
C PRO A 46 -21.27 19.90 20.17
N ASP A 47 -22.35 20.61 20.50
CA ASP A 47 -22.48 22.06 20.27
C ASP A 47 -21.44 22.91 21.02
N ASN A 48 -20.91 22.40 22.11
CA ASN A 48 -19.89 23.06 22.92
C ASN A 48 -18.45 22.70 22.51
N SER A 49 -18.27 21.95 21.42
CA SER A 49 -16.92 21.57 20.92
C SER A 49 -16.15 22.79 20.49
N ARG A 50 -15.05 23.10 21.18
CA ARG A 50 -14.17 24.23 20.88
C ARG A 50 -13.00 23.84 19.99
N ARG A 51 -12.63 22.56 19.98
CA ARG A 51 -11.47 22.02 19.28
C ARG A 51 -11.82 20.71 18.61
N ILE A 52 -11.50 20.59 17.34
CA ILE A 52 -11.66 19.35 16.53
C ILE A 52 -10.34 19.04 15.86
N ALA A 53 -9.94 17.79 15.96
CA ALA A 53 -8.76 17.27 15.29
C ALA A 53 -9.13 16.78 13.89
N LEU A 54 -8.30 17.09 12.89
CA LEU A 54 -8.40 16.61 11.52
C LEU A 54 -7.06 16.01 11.08
N GLU A 55 -7.10 14.97 10.27
CA GLU A 55 -5.91 14.48 9.57
C GLU A 55 -5.68 15.35 8.32
N GLY A 56 -4.81 16.37 8.48
CA GLY A 56 -4.60 17.42 7.47
C GLY A 56 -4.01 16.89 6.16
N ASP A 57 -3.34 15.75 6.17
CA ASP A 57 -2.79 15.05 5.00
C ASP A 57 -3.87 14.32 4.16
N HIS A 58 -5.08 14.14 4.70
CA HIS A 58 -6.22 13.50 4.02
C HIS A 58 -7.37 14.46 3.70
N VAL A 59 -7.41 15.63 4.34
CA VAL A 59 -8.47 16.62 4.16
C VAL A 59 -8.08 17.62 3.08
N THR A 60 -8.86 17.70 1.99
CA THR A 60 -8.62 18.68 0.93
C THR A 60 -8.91 20.10 1.42
N ILE A 61 -8.39 21.11 0.69
CA ILE A 61 -8.66 22.54 0.98
C ILE A 61 -10.17 22.83 0.96
N GLU A 62 -10.90 22.25 -0.01
CA GLU A 62 -12.36 22.43 -0.10
C GLU A 62 -13.07 21.80 1.10
N GLN A 63 -12.72 20.56 1.46
CA GLN A 63 -13.30 19.88 2.63
C GLN A 63 -13.05 20.68 3.90
N ARG A 64 -11.85 21.22 4.09
CA ARG A 64 -11.55 22.06 5.23
C ARG A 64 -12.40 23.35 5.26
N ALA A 65 -12.60 24.01 4.12
CA ALA A 65 -13.46 25.17 4.02
C ALA A 65 -14.91 24.83 4.40
N LYS A 66 -15.42 23.69 3.97
CA LYS A 66 -16.74 23.16 4.34
C LYS A 66 -16.84 22.88 5.84
N PHE A 67 -15.85 22.22 6.44
CA PHE A 67 -15.82 22.01 7.89
C PHE A 67 -15.85 23.35 8.65
N CYS A 68 -15.07 24.34 8.24
CA CYS A 68 -15.09 25.68 8.83
C CYS A 68 -16.47 26.35 8.71
N HIS A 69 -17.16 26.16 7.60
CA HIS A 69 -18.50 26.72 7.40
C HIS A 69 -19.54 26.06 8.33
N TYR A 70 -19.57 24.73 8.41
CA TYR A 70 -20.57 23.99 9.19
C TYR A 70 -20.26 23.91 10.69
N LEU A 71 -19.02 24.16 11.09
CA LEU A 71 -18.50 24.09 12.47
C LEU A 71 -17.78 25.40 12.83
N SER A 72 -18.42 26.54 12.56
CA SER A 72 -17.82 27.89 12.58
C SER A 72 -17.25 28.35 13.93
N GLN A 73 -17.70 27.74 15.05
CA GLN A 73 -17.22 28.08 16.40
C GLN A 73 -16.06 27.20 16.87
N THR A 74 -15.48 26.40 15.96
CA THR A 74 -14.51 25.36 16.32
C THR A 74 -13.12 25.72 15.79
N GLN A 75 -12.09 25.53 16.62
CA GLN A 75 -10.70 25.53 16.19
C GLN A 75 -10.32 24.14 15.66
N PHE A 76 -9.81 24.10 14.45
CA PHE A 76 -9.28 22.85 13.86
C PHE A 76 -7.79 22.70 14.14
N ILE A 77 -7.41 21.48 14.55
CA ILE A 77 -6.02 21.10 14.87
C ILE A 77 -5.62 19.96 13.97
N ASP A 78 -4.46 20.07 13.35
CA ASP A 78 -3.90 18.97 12.56
C ASP A 78 -3.30 17.88 13.45
N ILE A 79 -3.75 16.64 13.29
CA ILE A 79 -3.24 15.47 14.00
C ILE A 79 -2.54 14.45 13.08
N ALA A 80 -2.40 14.73 11.78
CA ALA A 80 -1.76 13.82 10.84
C ALA A 80 -0.37 13.31 11.32
N PRO A 81 0.52 14.15 11.90
CA PRO A 81 1.79 13.65 12.44
C PRO A 81 1.64 12.68 13.62
N ALA A 82 0.59 12.83 14.42
CA ALA A 82 0.33 11.94 15.58
C ALA A 82 -0.25 10.60 15.13
N THR A 83 -1.23 10.62 14.23
CA THR A 83 -1.85 9.40 13.66
C THR A 83 -0.85 8.63 12.81
N MET A 84 0.05 9.31 12.08
CA MET A 84 1.15 8.66 11.37
C MET A 84 2.07 7.90 12.34
N ARG A 85 2.53 8.52 13.42
CA ARG A 85 3.35 7.84 14.43
C ARG A 85 2.64 6.64 15.06
N MET A 86 1.35 6.76 15.32
CA MET A 86 0.54 5.67 15.85
C MET A 86 0.50 4.49 14.88
N ARG A 87 0.32 4.73 13.57
CA ARG A 87 0.32 3.70 12.53
C ARG A 87 1.67 3.05 12.26
N MET A 88 2.79 3.70 12.64
CA MET A 88 4.14 3.12 12.48
C MET A 88 4.38 1.92 13.39
N ILE A 89 3.72 1.85 14.54
CA ILE A 89 3.84 0.76 15.49
C ILE A 89 2.63 -0.16 15.33
N LYS A 90 2.86 -1.39 14.87
CA LYS A 90 1.81 -2.35 14.55
C LYS A 90 1.48 -3.22 15.76
N SER A 91 0.19 -3.54 15.93
CA SER A 91 -0.28 -4.55 16.87
C SER A 91 0.09 -5.98 16.42
N ALA A 92 -0.13 -6.96 17.27
CA ALA A 92 0.10 -8.37 16.91
C ALA A 92 -0.83 -8.85 15.77
N GLU A 93 -2.07 -8.37 15.75
CA GLU A 93 -3.06 -8.67 14.71
C GLU A 93 -2.69 -8.03 13.37
N GLU A 94 -2.23 -6.78 13.38
CA GLU A 94 -1.73 -6.10 12.18
C GLU A 94 -0.51 -6.81 11.60
N ILE A 95 0.42 -7.25 12.47
CA ILE A 95 1.60 -8.03 12.06
C ILE A 95 1.17 -9.37 11.45
N ALA A 96 0.14 -10.03 12.00
CA ALA A 96 -0.38 -11.28 11.45
C ALA A 96 -0.94 -11.08 10.03
N LEU A 97 -1.69 -9.99 9.77
CA LEU A 97 -2.18 -9.64 8.45
C LEU A 97 -1.03 -9.37 7.46
N ILE A 98 -0.01 -8.62 7.89
CA ILE A 98 1.18 -8.32 7.06
C ILE A 98 1.92 -9.63 6.69
N LYS A 99 2.04 -10.57 7.62
CA LYS A 99 2.64 -11.89 7.34
C LYS A 99 1.85 -12.70 6.31
N ILE A 100 0.51 -12.67 6.38
CA ILE A 100 -0.35 -13.30 5.37
C ILE A 100 -0.12 -12.62 4.01
N GLY A 101 -0.07 -11.28 4.00
CA GLY A 101 0.22 -10.51 2.78
C GLY A 101 1.56 -10.89 2.15
N ALA A 102 2.62 -11.05 2.94
CA ALA A 102 3.93 -11.49 2.45
C ALA A 102 3.86 -12.87 1.80
N GLN A 103 3.17 -13.83 2.41
CA GLN A 103 2.96 -15.17 1.82
C GLN A 103 2.14 -15.12 0.52
N VAL A 104 1.17 -14.24 0.44
CA VAL A 104 0.38 -14.02 -0.80
C VAL A 104 1.26 -13.40 -1.89
N ALA A 105 2.15 -12.47 -1.53
CA ALA A 105 3.11 -11.89 -2.48
C ALA A 105 4.06 -12.96 -3.04
N ASP A 106 4.54 -13.89 -2.20
CA ASP A 106 5.38 -15.02 -2.65
C ASP A 106 4.65 -15.89 -3.69
N LEU A 107 3.36 -16.18 -3.48
CA LEU A 107 2.54 -16.89 -4.47
C LEU A 107 2.36 -16.11 -5.77
N GLY A 108 2.17 -14.79 -5.66
CA GLY A 108 2.15 -13.90 -6.83
C GLY A 108 3.46 -13.95 -7.61
N GLY A 109 4.58 -13.90 -6.90
CA GLY A 109 5.91 -14.02 -7.49
C GLY A 109 6.13 -15.37 -8.21
N ALA A 110 5.72 -16.47 -7.60
CA ALA A 110 5.78 -17.79 -8.22
C ALA A 110 4.92 -17.88 -9.49
N ALA A 111 3.71 -17.33 -9.48
CA ALA A 111 2.84 -17.27 -10.64
C ALA A 111 3.41 -16.39 -11.76
N CYS A 112 4.07 -15.28 -11.40
CA CYS A 112 4.78 -14.43 -12.33
C CYS A 112 5.90 -15.21 -13.03
N VAL A 113 6.79 -15.86 -12.27
CA VAL A 113 7.88 -16.66 -12.81
C VAL A 113 7.37 -17.74 -13.75
N ALA A 114 6.27 -18.41 -13.40
CA ALA A 114 5.66 -19.45 -14.23
C ALA A 114 5.06 -18.92 -15.56
N ALA A 115 4.70 -17.64 -15.61
CA ALA A 115 4.14 -16.99 -16.80
C ALA A 115 5.21 -16.38 -17.71
N ILE A 116 6.46 -16.24 -17.28
CA ILE A 116 7.56 -15.67 -18.06
C ILE A 116 7.93 -16.63 -19.18
N ALA A 117 7.77 -16.20 -20.42
CA ALA A 117 8.25 -16.90 -21.62
C ALA A 117 8.54 -15.90 -22.73
N GLU A 118 9.34 -16.29 -23.71
CA GLU A 118 9.60 -15.46 -24.89
C GLU A 118 8.29 -15.13 -25.62
N ASP A 119 8.17 -13.93 -26.13
CA ASP A 119 7.01 -13.37 -26.87
C ASP A 119 5.72 -13.20 -26.01
N VAL A 120 5.74 -13.50 -24.72
CA VAL A 120 4.64 -13.18 -23.81
C VAL A 120 4.66 -11.68 -23.51
N PRO A 121 3.52 -10.95 -23.57
CA PRO A 121 3.49 -9.54 -23.21
C PRO A 121 3.57 -9.30 -21.70
N GLU A 122 4.16 -8.19 -21.29
CA GLU A 122 4.31 -7.80 -19.87
C GLU A 122 3.00 -7.89 -19.10
N TYR A 123 1.90 -7.42 -19.69
CA TYR A 123 0.60 -7.40 -19.01
C TYR A 123 0.04 -8.80 -18.70
N ASP A 124 0.31 -9.80 -19.53
CA ASP A 124 -0.13 -11.17 -19.28
C ASP A 124 0.59 -11.77 -18.07
N VAL A 125 1.90 -11.50 -17.94
CA VAL A 125 2.68 -11.89 -16.76
C VAL A 125 2.16 -11.20 -15.50
N ALA A 126 1.90 -9.89 -15.58
CA ALA A 126 1.34 -9.12 -14.46
C ALA A 126 -0.06 -9.60 -14.04
N LEU A 127 -0.92 -9.91 -15.01
CA LEU A 127 -2.26 -10.45 -14.76
C LEU A 127 -2.22 -11.83 -14.11
N ALA A 128 -1.30 -12.70 -14.51
CA ALA A 128 -1.12 -14.01 -13.91
C ALA A 128 -0.80 -13.89 -12.41
N ALA A 129 0.16 -13.04 -12.05
CA ALA A 129 0.54 -12.78 -10.66
C ALA A 129 -0.60 -12.14 -9.85
N THR A 130 -1.24 -11.10 -10.39
CA THR A 130 -2.36 -10.40 -9.73
C THR A 130 -3.54 -11.34 -9.50
N SER A 131 -3.88 -12.18 -10.49
CA SER A 131 -4.95 -13.18 -10.38
C SER A 131 -4.65 -14.23 -9.31
N ALA A 132 -3.41 -14.71 -9.24
CA ALA A 132 -2.98 -15.69 -8.22
C ALA A 132 -3.11 -15.08 -6.80
N MET A 133 -2.62 -13.87 -6.59
CA MET A 133 -2.73 -13.16 -5.31
C MET A 133 -4.19 -12.94 -4.90
N THR A 134 -5.01 -12.43 -5.81
CA THR A 134 -6.44 -12.17 -5.53
C THR A 134 -7.20 -13.44 -5.15
N ARG A 135 -6.96 -14.54 -5.86
CA ARG A 135 -7.58 -15.85 -5.56
C ARG A 135 -7.15 -16.37 -4.19
N GLU A 136 -5.88 -16.22 -3.84
CA GLU A 136 -5.38 -16.68 -2.54
C GLU A 136 -5.91 -15.84 -1.39
N ILE A 137 -6.03 -14.52 -1.56
CA ILE A 137 -6.69 -13.65 -0.58
C ILE A 137 -8.13 -14.10 -0.35
N ALA A 138 -8.90 -14.30 -1.45
CA ALA A 138 -10.29 -14.74 -1.36
C ALA A 138 -10.44 -16.08 -0.63
N LYS A 139 -9.50 -17.01 -0.84
CA LYS A 139 -9.49 -18.32 -0.18
C LYS A 139 -9.18 -18.23 1.32
N ARG A 140 -8.16 -17.43 1.70
CA ARG A 140 -7.73 -17.32 3.10
C ARG A 140 -8.65 -16.43 3.92
N LEU A 141 -9.18 -15.37 3.31
CA LEU A 141 -9.90 -14.30 3.98
C LEU A 141 -11.20 -13.98 3.22
N PRO A 142 -12.21 -14.88 3.27
CA PRO A 142 -13.40 -14.80 2.41
C PRO A 142 -14.28 -13.58 2.63
N HIS A 143 -14.06 -12.82 3.70
CA HIS A 143 -14.84 -11.61 4.02
C HIS A 143 -14.08 -10.31 3.79
N VAL A 144 -12.82 -10.38 3.34
CA VAL A 144 -12.00 -9.21 3.01
C VAL A 144 -12.38 -8.68 1.64
N GLU A 145 -12.37 -7.38 1.47
CA GLU A 145 -12.59 -6.73 0.20
C GLU A 145 -11.41 -7.00 -0.75
N LEU A 146 -11.73 -7.47 -1.96
CA LEU A 146 -10.74 -7.80 -2.99
C LEU A 146 -10.54 -6.59 -3.91
N ARG A 147 -9.69 -5.67 -3.52
CA ARG A 147 -9.33 -4.49 -4.31
C ARG A 147 -7.87 -4.10 -4.07
N ASP A 148 -7.35 -3.25 -4.91
CA ASP A 148 -6.03 -2.64 -4.78
C ASP A 148 -4.86 -3.65 -4.65
N THR A 149 -5.06 -4.89 -5.13
CA THR A 149 -4.00 -5.90 -5.31
C THR A 149 -3.55 -5.86 -6.75
N TRP A 150 -2.26 -5.65 -6.99
CA TRP A 150 -1.74 -5.43 -8.32
C TRP A 150 -0.28 -5.86 -8.44
N THR A 151 0.20 -5.94 -9.68
CA THR A 151 1.57 -6.33 -10.02
C THR A 151 2.13 -5.33 -11.02
N TRP A 152 3.33 -4.83 -10.77
CA TRP A 152 4.19 -4.25 -11.79
C TRP A 152 5.14 -5.30 -12.30
N PHE A 153 5.21 -5.40 -13.61
CA PHE A 153 6.16 -6.25 -14.29
C PHE A 153 6.73 -5.50 -15.50
N GLN A 154 8.03 -5.39 -15.56
CA GLN A 154 8.74 -4.60 -16.56
C GLN A 154 9.80 -5.48 -17.19
N SER A 155 10.14 -5.21 -18.47
CA SER A 155 11.12 -6.00 -19.20
C SER A 155 12.02 -5.13 -20.10
N GLY A 156 13.30 -5.50 -20.20
CA GLY A 156 14.28 -4.84 -21.07
C GLY A 156 14.32 -3.33 -20.83
N LEU A 157 14.09 -2.51 -21.87
CA LEU A 157 14.14 -1.05 -21.78
C LEU A 157 13.15 -0.45 -20.77
N ASN A 158 12.05 -1.13 -20.45
CA ASN A 158 11.10 -0.64 -19.45
C ASN A 158 11.62 -0.77 -18.01
N THR A 159 12.79 -1.35 -17.79
CA THR A 159 13.40 -1.46 -16.45
C THR A 159 14.35 -0.30 -16.12
N ASP A 160 14.48 0.69 -16.99
CA ASP A 160 15.32 1.88 -16.79
C ASP A 160 14.75 2.85 -15.73
N GLY A 161 13.51 2.67 -15.33
CA GLY A 161 12.84 3.39 -14.26
C GLY A 161 12.03 2.47 -13.35
N ALA A 162 12.15 2.66 -12.03
CA ALA A 162 11.50 1.79 -11.05
C ALA A 162 9.96 1.76 -11.15
N HIS A 163 9.34 2.81 -11.69
CA HIS A 163 7.88 2.98 -11.73
C HIS A 163 7.32 3.13 -13.16
N HIS A 164 7.90 2.42 -14.10
CA HIS A 164 7.29 2.34 -15.43
C HIS A 164 6.02 1.49 -15.39
N PRO A 165 4.95 1.90 -16.06
CA PRO A 165 3.72 1.12 -16.13
C PRO A 165 3.95 -0.19 -16.89
N VAL A 166 3.15 -1.19 -16.58
CA VAL A 166 3.06 -2.43 -17.35
C VAL A 166 2.55 -2.12 -18.77
N THR A 167 3.21 -2.66 -19.77
CA THR A 167 2.93 -2.35 -21.18
C THR A 167 2.55 -3.60 -22.00
N THR A 168 2.38 -3.40 -23.30
CA THR A 168 2.20 -4.47 -24.29
C THR A 168 3.52 -5.01 -24.84
N ARG A 169 4.67 -4.53 -24.31
CA ARG A 169 5.98 -5.02 -24.75
C ARG A 169 6.05 -6.54 -24.55
N ARG A 170 6.57 -7.21 -25.58
CA ARG A 170 6.79 -8.67 -25.54
C ARG A 170 8.19 -8.98 -25.04
N LEU A 171 8.28 -9.99 -24.18
CA LEU A 171 9.53 -10.44 -23.59
C LEU A 171 10.45 -11.04 -24.66
N LYS A 172 11.76 -10.78 -24.54
CA LYS A 172 12.80 -11.28 -25.44
C LYS A 172 13.90 -11.95 -24.67
N GLN A 173 14.56 -12.92 -25.29
CA GLN A 173 15.78 -13.52 -24.74
C GLN A 173 16.82 -12.43 -24.42
N GLY A 174 17.44 -12.52 -23.24
CA GLY A 174 18.38 -11.55 -22.73
C GLY A 174 17.76 -10.36 -21.99
N ASP A 175 16.44 -10.27 -21.91
CA ASP A 175 15.80 -9.22 -21.12
C ASP A 175 16.09 -9.37 -19.62
N ILE A 176 16.49 -8.26 -19.00
CA ILE A 176 16.35 -8.08 -17.57
C ILE A 176 14.88 -7.81 -17.24
N LEU A 177 14.38 -8.37 -16.15
CA LEU A 177 12.98 -8.31 -15.75
C LEU A 177 12.87 -7.78 -14.32
N SER A 178 11.94 -6.87 -14.07
CA SER A 178 11.60 -6.38 -12.73
C SER A 178 10.20 -6.85 -12.38
N LEU A 179 10.11 -7.59 -11.28
CA LEU A 179 8.86 -8.11 -10.73
C LEU A 179 8.53 -7.41 -9.42
N ASN A 180 7.33 -6.86 -9.33
CA ASN A 180 6.84 -6.20 -8.12
C ASN A 180 5.39 -6.63 -7.86
N CYS A 181 5.16 -7.40 -6.80
CA CYS A 181 3.84 -7.87 -6.37
C CYS A 181 3.38 -7.10 -5.12
N PHE A 182 2.20 -6.50 -5.19
CA PHE A 182 1.64 -5.68 -4.12
C PHE A 182 0.24 -6.17 -3.71
N PRO A 183 0.12 -7.24 -2.92
CA PRO A 183 -1.16 -7.60 -2.35
C PRO A 183 -1.59 -6.61 -1.26
N MET A 184 -2.87 -6.25 -1.26
CA MET A 184 -3.50 -5.43 -0.23
C MET A 184 -4.52 -6.26 0.53
N ILE A 185 -4.36 -6.37 1.85
CA ILE A 185 -5.24 -7.13 2.74
C ILE A 185 -5.72 -6.23 3.87
N ALA A 186 -7.02 -5.95 3.90
CA ALA A 186 -7.64 -5.12 4.95
C ALA A 186 -6.95 -3.76 5.15
N GLY A 187 -6.48 -3.13 4.06
CA GLY A 187 -5.77 -1.85 4.10
C GLY A 187 -4.25 -1.94 4.29
N TYR A 188 -3.69 -3.14 4.43
CA TYR A 188 -2.24 -3.35 4.58
C TYR A 188 -1.63 -3.86 3.27
N TYR A 189 -0.71 -3.09 2.73
CA TYR A 189 0.14 -3.52 1.62
C TYR A 189 1.34 -4.30 2.12
N THR A 190 1.73 -5.30 1.33
CA THR A 190 3.06 -5.91 1.38
C THR A 190 3.68 -5.86 0.00
N ALA A 191 4.98 -6.04 -0.08
CA ALA A 191 5.70 -6.01 -1.35
C ALA A 191 6.62 -7.22 -1.49
N LEU A 192 6.66 -7.78 -2.68
CA LEU A 192 7.72 -8.70 -3.13
C LEU A 192 8.32 -8.11 -4.40
N GLU A 193 9.62 -7.82 -4.37
CA GLU A 193 10.35 -7.26 -5.51
C GLU A 193 11.52 -8.16 -5.85
N ARG A 194 11.67 -8.51 -7.14
CA ARG A 194 12.75 -9.37 -7.62
C ARG A 194 13.24 -8.92 -8.99
N THR A 195 14.54 -9.03 -9.19
CA THR A 195 15.17 -8.93 -10.51
C THR A 195 15.38 -10.33 -11.06
N LEU A 196 14.95 -10.56 -12.29
CA LEU A 196 15.02 -11.81 -13.01
C LEU A 196 15.63 -11.58 -14.41
N PHE A 197 15.93 -12.66 -15.11
CA PHE A 197 16.40 -12.62 -16.50
C PHE A 197 15.63 -13.64 -17.32
N LEU A 198 15.31 -13.30 -18.57
CA LEU A 198 14.82 -14.27 -19.54
C LEU A 198 16.00 -14.78 -20.37
N GLY A 199 16.40 -16.04 -20.12
CA GLY A 199 17.60 -16.62 -20.70
C GLY A 199 18.86 -16.34 -19.86
N GLN A 200 20.00 -16.18 -20.53
CA GLN A 200 21.28 -15.95 -19.86
C GLN A 200 21.57 -14.46 -19.73
N PRO A 201 21.85 -13.96 -18.52
CA PRO A 201 22.31 -12.58 -18.32
C PRO A 201 23.75 -12.42 -18.87
N SER A 202 24.14 -11.18 -19.19
CA SER A 202 25.55 -10.86 -19.43
C SER A 202 26.35 -10.93 -18.11
N ASP A 203 27.67 -11.09 -18.21
CA ASP A 203 28.56 -11.10 -17.03
C ASP A 203 28.44 -9.79 -16.23
N GLU A 204 28.25 -8.66 -16.89
CA GLU A 204 28.06 -7.36 -16.25
C GLU A 204 26.72 -7.32 -15.49
N GLN A 205 25.62 -7.77 -16.10
CA GLN A 205 24.31 -7.85 -15.44
C GLN A 205 24.35 -8.77 -14.23
N LEU A 206 25.01 -9.93 -14.35
CA LEU A 206 25.15 -10.88 -13.26
C LEU A 206 25.97 -10.28 -12.11
N ARG A 207 27.08 -9.62 -12.41
CA ARG A 207 27.91 -8.93 -11.40
C ARG A 207 27.08 -7.88 -10.62
N HIS A 208 26.33 -7.03 -11.30
CA HIS A 208 25.48 -6.02 -10.65
C HIS A 208 24.38 -6.67 -9.80
N TRP A 209 23.79 -7.75 -10.27
CA TRP A 209 22.79 -8.49 -9.51
C TRP A 209 23.39 -9.11 -8.22
N GLU A 210 24.61 -9.66 -8.30
CA GLU A 210 25.32 -10.22 -7.15
C GLU A 210 25.65 -9.15 -6.10
N ILE A 211 26.09 -7.97 -6.52
CA ILE A 211 26.31 -6.80 -5.64
C ILE A 211 24.99 -6.42 -4.93
N ASN A 212 23.90 -6.32 -5.67
CA ASN A 212 22.58 -6.05 -5.09
C ASN A 212 22.16 -7.12 -4.06
N CYS A 213 22.40 -8.38 -4.32
CA CYS A 213 22.14 -9.47 -3.38
C CYS A 213 22.98 -9.34 -2.10
N GLU A 214 24.25 -8.89 -2.21
CA GLU A 214 25.10 -8.61 -1.05
C GLU A 214 24.56 -7.44 -0.24
N VAL A 215 24.25 -6.32 -0.90
CA VAL A 215 23.65 -5.13 -0.27
C VAL A 215 22.37 -5.49 0.47
N HIS A 216 21.48 -6.27 -0.16
CA HIS A 216 20.23 -6.71 0.46
C HIS A 216 20.48 -7.55 1.72
N ARG A 217 21.39 -8.53 1.69
CA ARG A 217 21.75 -9.37 2.85
C ARG A 217 22.34 -8.55 3.99
N ARG A 218 23.27 -7.64 3.68
CA ARG A 218 23.86 -6.74 4.68
C ARG A 218 22.82 -5.78 5.26
N GLY A 219 21.93 -5.24 4.41
CA GLY A 219 20.84 -4.37 4.83
C GLY A 219 19.92 -5.05 5.84
N GLN A 220 19.48 -6.27 5.56
CA GLN A 220 18.66 -7.04 6.50
C GLN A 220 19.35 -7.26 7.86
N ALA A 221 20.65 -7.54 7.87
CA ALA A 221 21.43 -7.74 9.11
C ALA A 221 21.55 -6.46 9.95
N LEU A 222 21.46 -5.27 9.33
CA LEU A 222 21.54 -3.98 10.02
C LEU A 222 20.21 -3.54 10.63
N ILE A 223 19.08 -4.13 10.21
CA ILE A 223 17.74 -3.80 10.71
C ILE A 223 17.57 -4.37 12.13
N ARG A 224 17.60 -3.47 13.11
CA ARG A 224 17.43 -3.81 14.53
C ARG A 224 16.80 -2.64 15.29
N PRO A 225 16.14 -2.87 16.43
CA PRO A 225 15.60 -1.81 17.25
C PRO A 225 16.66 -0.76 17.60
N GLY A 226 16.36 0.52 17.38
CA GLY A 226 17.27 1.63 17.61
C GLY A 226 18.26 1.95 16.49
N ALA A 227 18.36 1.14 15.43
CA ALA A 227 19.16 1.47 14.25
C ALA A 227 18.53 2.65 13.49
N ARG A 228 19.36 3.62 13.10
CA ARG A 228 18.90 4.76 12.32
C ARG A 228 18.92 4.41 10.83
N CYS A 229 17.84 4.70 10.12
CA CYS A 229 17.76 4.42 8.68
C CYS A 229 18.86 5.08 7.86
N CYS A 230 19.28 6.30 8.24
CA CYS A 230 20.39 7.00 7.57
C CYS A 230 21.74 6.28 7.73
N ASP A 231 22.00 5.66 8.88
CA ASP A 231 23.25 4.93 9.12
C ASP A 231 23.27 3.62 8.31
N ILE A 232 22.11 2.94 8.22
CA ILE A 232 21.94 1.77 7.34
C ILE A 232 22.20 2.19 5.89
N ALA A 233 21.53 3.24 5.40
CA ALA A 233 21.71 3.72 4.03
C ALA A 233 23.16 4.11 3.72
N ALA A 234 23.82 4.81 4.63
CA ALA A 234 25.24 5.17 4.49
C ALA A 234 26.11 3.92 4.35
N SER A 235 25.93 2.94 5.25
CA SER A 235 26.69 1.68 5.23
C SER A 235 26.46 0.87 3.93
N LEU A 236 25.24 0.87 3.37
CA LEU A 236 24.96 0.17 2.13
C LEU A 236 25.55 0.90 0.91
N ASN A 237 25.56 2.23 0.92
CA ASN A 237 26.18 3.02 -0.14
C ASN A 237 27.70 2.84 -0.23
N GLU A 238 28.39 2.52 0.89
CA GLU A 238 29.81 2.18 0.83
C GLU A 238 30.08 0.92 0.00
N ILE A 239 29.21 -0.10 0.10
CA ILE A 239 29.36 -1.33 -0.69
C ILE A 239 29.32 -1.01 -2.20
N TYR A 240 28.41 -0.14 -2.64
CA TYR A 240 28.37 0.26 -4.04
C TYR A 240 29.65 1.00 -4.49
N ARG A 241 30.20 1.89 -3.64
CA ARG A 241 31.44 2.61 -3.93
C ARG A 241 32.67 1.71 -4.00
N GLU A 242 32.65 0.58 -3.29
CA GLU A 242 33.73 -0.41 -3.35
C GLU A 242 33.74 -1.19 -4.67
N HIS A 243 32.62 -1.16 -5.42
CA HIS A 243 32.44 -1.88 -6.68
C HIS A 243 32.41 -0.98 -7.93
N ASP A 244 32.44 0.35 -7.77
CA ASP A 244 32.61 1.34 -8.86
C ASP A 244 34.11 1.45 -9.22
#